data_3941599c215bbc6d26c51288abc86925
#
_entry.id   3941599c215bbc6d26c51288abc86925
#
_cell.length_a   1.000
_cell.length_b   1.000
_cell.length_c   1.000
_cell.angle_alpha   90.00
_cell.angle_beta   90.00
_cell.angle_gamma   90.00
#
_symmetry.space_group_name_H-M   'P 1'
#
loop_
_entity.id
_entity.type
_entity.pdbx_description
1 polymer ?
#
loop_
_entity_poly.entity_id
_entity_poly.type
_entity_poly.pdbx_seq_one_letter_code
_entity_poly.pdbx_strand_id
1 'polypeptide(L)'
;MIVLVGAILLIAALFTPWYVETFSGSGITLNENAYPGLPSSNGTIQYTCSGLPSGASCEPQTSYSNLNLNNTGTIAEAGYFLIIVGVVLGLIGAIIGFTSRNNSRRAGPAITLALVAMIVAIASVAMFAVALPSAIGQDTPGHSGTGPWSSFFGSTSASRFGIESGTLSWGPGIGWYLAIGAFVVLLVGMIILMLARKNPPEPTPTAVPAPASSTAPVSPPTP
;
A
#
# COMPACT_ATOMS: atom_id res chain seq x y z
N MET A 1 -16.63 -5.37 2.00
CA MET A 1 -15.59 -5.91 2.91
C MET A 1 -14.22 -6.02 2.22
N ILE A 2 -14.05 -6.75 1.12
CA ILE A 2 -12.73 -6.98 0.48
C ILE A 2 -12.02 -5.68 0.06
N VAL A 3 -12.73 -4.73 -0.57
CA VAL A 3 -12.16 -3.43 -0.94
C VAL A 3 -11.65 -2.65 0.29
N LEU A 4 -12.34 -2.78 1.43
CA LEU A 4 -11.89 -2.18 2.70
C LEU A 4 -10.58 -2.81 3.18
N VAL A 5 -10.40 -4.13 3.04
CA VAL A 5 -9.14 -4.81 3.38
C VAL A 5 -7.99 -4.27 2.51
N GLY A 6 -8.22 -4.08 1.21
CA GLY A 6 -7.23 -3.45 0.32
C GLY A 6 -6.83 -2.05 0.77
N ALA A 7 -7.81 -1.21 1.16
CA ALA A 7 -7.52 0.12 1.68
C ALA A 7 -6.72 0.08 3.00
N ILE A 8 -7.02 -0.87 3.90
CA ILE A 8 -6.26 -1.07 5.15
C ILE A 8 -4.81 -1.48 4.86
N LEU A 9 -4.58 -2.35 3.88
CA LEU A 9 -3.22 -2.73 3.48
C LEU A 9 -2.44 -1.54 2.91
N LEU A 10 -3.09 -0.65 2.13
CA LEU A 10 -2.45 0.58 1.66
C LEU A 10 -2.12 1.52 2.83
N ILE A 11 -3.00 1.63 3.83
CA ILE A 11 -2.71 2.41 5.05
C ILE A 11 -1.50 1.82 5.76
N ALA A 12 -1.43 0.50 5.95
CA ALA A 12 -0.28 -0.15 6.58
C ALA A 12 1.02 0.09 5.78
N ALA A 13 0.94 0.10 4.44
CA ALA A 13 2.08 0.40 3.58
C ALA A 13 2.66 1.80 3.80
N LEU A 14 1.85 2.80 4.20
CA LEU A 14 2.31 4.16 4.49
C LEU A 14 3.26 4.24 5.71
N PHE A 15 3.13 3.31 6.66
CA PHE A 15 3.87 3.33 7.92
C PHE A 15 4.99 2.29 7.98
N THR A 16 5.27 1.61 6.88
CA THR A 16 6.29 0.56 6.81
C THR A 16 7.38 0.94 5.80
N PRO A 17 8.61 0.42 5.96
CA PRO A 17 9.69 0.76 5.03
C PRO A 17 9.41 0.22 3.63
N TRP A 18 9.68 1.06 2.63
CA TRP A 18 9.51 0.71 1.22
C TRP A 18 10.77 0.19 0.57
N TYR A 19 11.90 0.53 1.15
CA TYR A 19 13.21 0.08 0.69
C TYR A 19 14.10 -0.20 1.89
N VAL A 20 14.90 -1.23 1.78
CA VAL A 20 15.81 -1.69 2.83
C VAL A 20 17.18 -1.90 2.24
N GLU A 21 18.20 -1.38 2.91
CA GLU A 21 19.59 -1.64 2.63
C GLU A 21 20.24 -2.26 3.86
N THR A 22 21.00 -3.33 3.68
CA THR A 22 21.69 -4.01 4.76
C THR A 22 23.17 -4.17 4.38
N PHE A 23 24.03 -3.63 5.21
CA PHE A 23 25.46 -3.92 5.15
C PHE A 23 25.84 -4.88 6.28
N SER A 24 26.58 -5.93 5.96
CA SER A 24 27.06 -6.90 6.94
C SER A 24 28.52 -7.26 6.66
N GLY A 25 29.39 -7.06 7.64
CA GLY A 25 30.82 -7.39 7.53
C GLY A 25 31.55 -7.29 8.87
N SER A 26 32.50 -8.16 9.10
CA SER A 26 33.37 -8.16 10.30
C SER A 26 32.61 -8.07 11.64
N GLY A 27 31.45 -8.74 11.74
CA GLY A 27 30.62 -8.70 12.97
C GLY A 27 29.76 -7.45 13.13
N ILE A 28 29.81 -6.51 12.18
CA ILE A 28 28.97 -5.31 12.16
C ILE A 28 27.83 -5.53 11.18
N THR A 29 26.62 -5.17 11.59
CA THR A 29 25.45 -5.11 10.72
C THR A 29 24.82 -3.73 10.81
N LEU A 30 24.62 -3.11 9.65
CA LEU A 30 23.88 -1.86 9.49
C LEU A 30 22.64 -2.15 8.65
N ASN A 31 21.47 -1.88 9.19
CA ASN A 31 20.23 -1.90 8.45
C ASN A 31 19.74 -0.46 8.27
N GLU A 32 19.42 -0.13 7.04
CA GLU A 32 18.85 1.14 6.64
C GLU A 32 17.44 0.88 6.11
N ASN A 33 16.45 1.44 6.77
CA ASN A 33 15.03 1.32 6.40
C ASN A 33 14.56 2.67 5.90
N ALA A 34 14.23 2.74 4.63
CA ALA A 34 13.75 3.95 3.98
C ALA A 34 12.22 3.98 3.98
N TYR A 35 11.66 5.00 4.60
CA TYR A 35 10.23 5.25 4.69
C TYR A 35 9.82 6.35 3.72
N PRO A 36 8.76 6.17 2.95
CA PRO A 36 8.16 7.27 2.23
C PRO A 36 7.60 8.28 3.23
N GLY A 37 7.66 9.57 2.92
CA GLY A 37 7.25 10.62 3.85
C GLY A 37 6.31 11.61 3.23
N LEU A 38 5.64 12.38 4.09
CA LEU A 38 4.88 13.55 3.68
C LEU A 38 5.81 14.59 3.03
N PRO A 39 5.31 15.42 2.08
CA PRO A 39 6.09 16.46 1.42
C PRO A 39 6.83 17.41 2.37
N SER A 40 6.32 17.59 3.58
CA SER A 40 6.95 18.44 4.63
C SER A 40 8.11 17.76 5.36
N SER A 41 8.26 16.44 5.26
CA SER A 41 9.30 15.66 5.96
C SER A 41 10.33 15.00 5.05
N ASN A 42 10.15 15.10 3.71
CA ASN A 42 11.02 14.50 2.69
C ASN A 42 11.34 13.02 2.94
N GLY A 43 10.44 12.28 3.61
CA GLY A 43 10.68 10.92 4.04
C GLY A 43 11.76 10.79 5.10
N THR A 44 11.89 9.61 5.66
CA THR A 44 12.88 9.33 6.71
C THR A 44 13.61 8.02 6.43
N ILE A 45 14.88 8.00 6.85
CA ILE A 45 15.71 6.81 6.86
C ILE A 45 15.99 6.46 8.31
N GLN A 46 15.67 5.24 8.69
CA GLN A 46 15.97 4.73 10.03
C GLN A 46 17.14 3.76 9.96
N TYR A 47 18.12 3.97 10.81
CA TYR A 47 19.30 3.11 10.93
C TYR A 47 19.19 2.23 12.16
N THR A 48 19.53 0.97 11.99
CA THR A 48 19.74 0.02 13.09
C THR A 48 21.12 -0.58 12.94
N CYS A 49 22.00 -0.34 13.92
CA CYS A 49 23.37 -0.80 13.88
C CYS A 49 23.61 -1.81 15.00
N SER A 50 24.35 -2.87 14.71
CA SER A 50 24.80 -3.84 15.70
C SER A 50 26.30 -4.17 15.49
N GLY A 51 26.99 -4.52 16.55
CA GLY A 51 28.41 -4.88 16.51
C GLY A 51 29.37 -3.71 16.30
N LEU A 52 28.92 -2.45 16.46
CA LEU A 52 29.78 -1.30 16.30
C LEU A 52 30.92 -1.27 17.36
N PRO A 53 32.12 -0.82 16.97
CA PRO A 53 33.21 -0.61 17.92
C PRO A 53 32.82 0.35 19.05
N SER A 54 33.43 0.20 20.21
CA SER A 54 33.21 1.10 21.33
C SER A 54 33.56 2.55 20.93
N GLY A 55 32.60 3.46 21.13
CA GLY A 55 32.70 4.87 20.76
C GLY A 55 32.13 5.24 19.40
N ALA A 56 31.71 4.29 18.57
CA ALA A 56 30.95 4.56 17.35
C ALA A 56 29.48 4.71 17.71
N SER A 57 28.82 5.75 17.19
CA SER A 57 27.37 5.98 17.32
C SER A 57 26.68 5.77 16.00
N CYS A 58 25.46 5.28 16.08
CA CYS A 58 24.55 5.15 14.95
C CYS A 58 23.42 6.18 15.14
N GLU A 59 23.30 7.13 14.23
CA GLU A 59 22.16 8.04 14.27
C GLU A 59 20.89 7.26 13.92
N PRO A 60 19.90 7.20 14.82
CA PRO A 60 18.78 6.28 14.63
C PRO A 60 17.83 6.70 13.52
N GLN A 61 17.82 7.99 13.16
CA GLN A 61 16.91 8.51 12.13
C GLN A 61 17.47 9.80 11.53
N THR A 62 17.30 9.91 10.20
CA THR A 62 17.60 11.15 9.45
C THR A 62 16.59 11.33 8.31
N SER A 63 16.53 12.52 7.72
CA SER A 63 15.71 12.79 6.53
C SER A 63 16.54 12.67 5.26
N TYR A 64 15.89 12.42 4.12
CA TYR A 64 16.56 12.42 2.82
C TYR A 64 17.25 13.76 2.53
N SER A 65 16.63 14.89 2.90
CA SER A 65 17.21 16.22 2.72
C SER A 65 18.50 16.43 3.50
N ASN A 66 18.59 15.92 4.72
CA ASN A 66 19.81 16.02 5.53
C ASN A 66 20.98 15.24 4.92
N LEU A 67 20.68 14.20 4.14
CA LEU A 67 21.68 13.41 3.42
C LEU A 67 21.93 13.93 2.00
N ASN A 68 21.30 15.04 1.59
CA ASN A 68 21.32 15.56 0.21
C ASN A 68 20.76 14.57 -0.84
N LEU A 69 19.88 13.66 -0.42
CA LEU A 69 19.19 12.69 -1.30
C LEU A 69 17.90 13.29 -1.85
N ASN A 70 18.01 14.39 -2.59
CA ASN A 70 16.83 15.17 -3.03
C ASN A 70 16.01 14.45 -4.09
N ASN A 71 16.65 13.78 -5.04
CA ASN A 71 15.96 13.03 -6.09
C ASN A 71 15.29 11.77 -5.50
N THR A 72 15.98 11.06 -4.64
CA THR A 72 15.47 9.91 -3.90
C THR A 72 14.26 10.32 -3.04
N GLY A 73 14.37 11.43 -2.32
CA GLY A 73 13.28 12.02 -1.54
C GLY A 73 12.06 12.35 -2.39
N THR A 74 12.26 12.95 -3.56
CA THR A 74 11.17 13.27 -4.51
C THR A 74 10.42 12.01 -4.97
N ILE A 75 11.13 10.93 -5.27
CA ILE A 75 10.49 9.65 -5.65
C ILE A 75 9.73 9.05 -4.47
N ALA A 76 10.29 9.13 -3.26
CA ALA A 76 9.63 8.66 -2.04
C ALA A 76 8.33 9.44 -1.76
N GLU A 77 8.36 10.77 -1.89
CA GLU A 77 7.17 11.64 -1.75
C GLU A 77 6.11 11.35 -2.79
N ALA A 78 6.49 11.21 -4.05
CA ALA A 78 5.56 10.91 -5.13
C ALA A 78 4.87 9.55 -4.91
N GLY A 79 5.63 8.52 -4.51
CA GLY A 79 5.08 7.22 -4.13
C GLY A 79 4.10 7.31 -2.96
N TYR A 80 4.46 8.04 -1.92
CA TYR A 80 3.63 8.28 -0.74
C TYR A 80 2.31 8.97 -1.11
N PHE A 81 2.38 10.04 -1.93
CA PHE A 81 1.20 10.75 -2.39
C PHE A 81 0.25 9.85 -3.19
N LEU A 82 0.79 9.04 -4.11
CA LEU A 82 -0.02 8.09 -4.88
C LEU A 82 -0.72 7.08 -3.96
N ILE A 83 -0.04 6.56 -2.95
CA ILE A 83 -0.68 5.64 -1.99
C ILE A 83 -1.80 6.34 -1.21
N ILE A 84 -1.61 7.58 -0.75
CA ILE A 84 -2.68 8.34 -0.08
C ILE A 84 -3.89 8.48 -0.99
N VAL A 85 -3.69 8.84 -2.26
CA VAL A 85 -4.78 8.92 -3.24
C VAL A 85 -5.48 7.56 -3.37
N GLY A 86 -4.71 6.47 -3.47
CA GLY A 86 -5.23 5.10 -3.50
C GLY A 86 -6.07 4.74 -2.27
N VAL A 87 -5.61 5.11 -1.07
CA VAL A 87 -6.35 4.92 0.20
C VAL A 87 -7.68 5.66 0.17
N VAL A 88 -7.66 6.95 -0.16
CA VAL A 88 -8.87 7.80 -0.18
C VAL A 88 -9.91 7.24 -1.16
N LEU A 89 -9.48 6.93 -2.39
CA LEU A 89 -10.36 6.36 -3.41
C LEU A 89 -10.88 4.98 -3.02
N GLY A 90 -10.03 4.14 -2.43
CA GLY A 90 -10.41 2.81 -1.92
C GLY A 90 -11.45 2.89 -0.80
N LEU A 91 -11.28 3.80 0.15
CA LEU A 91 -12.24 4.01 1.24
C LEU A 91 -13.57 4.55 0.74
N ILE A 92 -13.57 5.55 -0.14
CA ILE A 92 -14.80 6.09 -0.75
C ILE A 92 -15.50 4.98 -1.54
N GLY A 93 -14.76 4.22 -2.34
CA GLY A 93 -15.29 3.07 -3.09
C GLY A 93 -15.90 2.00 -2.18
N ALA A 94 -15.26 1.70 -1.04
CA ALA A 94 -15.76 0.76 -0.04
C ALA A 94 -17.08 1.24 0.59
N ILE A 95 -17.17 2.53 0.97
CA ILE A 95 -18.38 3.14 1.55
C ILE A 95 -19.54 3.09 0.55
N ILE A 96 -19.30 3.53 -0.69
CA ILE A 96 -20.31 3.49 -1.75
C ILE A 96 -20.73 2.04 -2.03
N GLY A 97 -19.80 1.10 -2.10
CA GLY A 97 -20.06 -0.32 -2.29
C GLY A 97 -20.91 -0.92 -1.17
N PHE A 98 -20.66 -0.52 0.08
CA PHE A 98 -21.43 -0.97 1.23
C PHE A 98 -22.87 -0.42 1.21
N THR A 99 -23.04 0.87 0.93
CA THR A 99 -24.35 1.52 0.86
C THR A 99 -25.15 1.11 -0.37
N SER A 100 -24.48 0.59 -1.40
CA SER A 100 -25.12 0.17 -2.68
C SER A 100 -25.64 -1.26 -2.65
N ARG A 101 -25.49 -1.99 -1.55
CA ARG A 101 -25.87 -3.41 -1.44
C ARG A 101 -27.31 -3.68 -1.87
N ASN A 102 -28.23 -2.73 -1.66
CA ASN A 102 -29.64 -2.81 -2.01
C ASN A 102 -30.02 -2.11 -3.33
N ASN A 103 -29.03 -1.48 -4.02
CA ASN A 103 -29.32 -0.72 -5.24
C ASN A 103 -28.20 -0.90 -6.27
N SER A 104 -28.43 -1.78 -7.23
CA SER A 104 -27.46 -2.14 -8.28
C SER A 104 -26.99 -0.95 -9.15
N ARG A 105 -27.79 0.11 -9.26
CA ARG A 105 -27.42 1.33 -10.01
C ARG A 105 -26.25 2.07 -9.38
N ARG A 106 -26.08 1.98 -8.05
CA ARG A 106 -24.98 2.64 -7.32
C ARG A 106 -23.69 1.82 -7.27
N ALA A 107 -23.70 0.56 -7.72
CA ALA A 107 -22.51 -0.28 -7.76
C ALA A 107 -21.47 0.18 -8.80
N GLY A 108 -21.91 0.85 -9.88
CA GLY A 108 -21.00 1.37 -10.92
C GLY A 108 -19.91 2.26 -10.39
N PRO A 109 -20.22 3.37 -9.70
CA PRO A 109 -19.23 4.27 -9.13
C PRO A 109 -18.24 3.57 -8.17
N ALA A 110 -18.71 2.63 -7.34
CA ALA A 110 -17.84 1.88 -6.44
C ALA A 110 -16.80 1.04 -7.19
N ILE A 111 -17.21 0.38 -8.28
CA ILE A 111 -16.30 -0.39 -9.15
C ILE A 111 -15.27 0.52 -9.80
N THR A 112 -15.69 1.68 -10.33
CA THR A 112 -14.78 2.65 -10.95
C THR A 112 -13.74 3.17 -9.95
N LEU A 113 -14.16 3.54 -8.73
CA LEU A 113 -13.25 4.01 -7.70
C LEU A 113 -12.26 2.93 -7.25
N ALA A 114 -12.72 1.68 -7.09
CA ALA A 114 -11.85 0.56 -6.79
C ALA A 114 -10.82 0.30 -7.90
N LEU A 115 -11.24 0.42 -9.17
CA LEU A 115 -10.35 0.31 -10.33
C LEU A 115 -9.28 1.41 -10.32
N VAL A 116 -9.67 2.66 -10.12
CA VAL A 116 -8.73 3.78 -10.07
C VAL A 116 -7.77 3.63 -8.89
N ALA A 117 -8.26 3.27 -7.69
CA ALA A 117 -7.42 3.00 -6.53
C ALA A 117 -6.39 1.90 -6.81
N MET A 118 -6.79 0.84 -7.49
CA MET A 118 -5.92 -0.26 -7.90
C MET A 118 -4.84 0.20 -8.89
N ILE A 119 -5.22 0.98 -9.91
CA ILE A 119 -4.26 1.52 -10.90
C ILE A 119 -3.24 2.43 -10.21
N VAL A 120 -3.69 3.30 -9.31
CA VAL A 120 -2.81 4.22 -8.57
C VAL A 120 -1.85 3.43 -7.66
N ALA A 121 -2.33 2.39 -6.98
CA ALA A 121 -1.49 1.56 -6.13
C ALA A 121 -0.37 0.86 -6.94
N ILE A 122 -0.70 0.23 -8.06
CA ILE A 122 0.32 -0.45 -8.88
C ILE A 122 1.27 0.54 -9.57
N ALA A 123 0.76 1.72 -9.97
CA ALA A 123 1.58 2.78 -10.53
C ALA A 123 2.62 3.29 -9.52
N SER A 124 2.24 3.45 -8.24
CA SER A 124 3.17 3.81 -7.17
C SER A 124 4.27 2.76 -6.98
N VAL A 125 3.90 1.48 -6.92
CA VAL A 125 4.83 0.35 -6.79
C VAL A 125 5.81 0.29 -7.97
N ALA A 126 5.30 0.42 -9.20
CA ALA A 126 6.10 0.36 -10.42
C ALA A 126 7.04 1.58 -10.54
N MET A 127 6.50 2.79 -10.30
CA MET A 127 7.28 4.01 -10.31
C MET A 127 8.44 3.93 -9.32
N PHE A 128 8.17 3.50 -8.10
CA PHE A 128 9.19 3.36 -7.06
C PHE A 128 10.29 2.37 -7.48
N ALA A 129 9.92 1.20 -7.99
CA ALA A 129 10.89 0.19 -8.42
C ALA A 129 11.75 0.63 -9.61
N VAL A 130 11.18 1.40 -10.54
CA VAL A 130 11.88 1.84 -11.75
C VAL A 130 12.69 3.11 -11.52
N ALA A 131 12.12 4.08 -10.82
CA ALA A 131 12.73 5.41 -10.68
C ALA A 131 13.74 5.50 -9.52
N LEU A 132 13.56 4.70 -8.45
CA LEU A 132 14.41 4.80 -7.26
C LEU A 132 15.90 4.56 -7.56
N PRO A 133 16.33 3.51 -8.28
CA PRO A 133 17.76 3.31 -8.58
C PRO A 133 18.39 4.50 -9.30
N SER A 134 17.67 5.04 -10.29
CA SER A 134 18.14 6.22 -11.03
C SER A 134 18.25 7.46 -10.13
N ALA A 135 17.30 7.66 -9.23
CA ALA A 135 17.31 8.78 -8.28
C ALA A 135 18.48 8.66 -7.29
N ILE A 136 18.73 7.46 -6.74
CA ILE A 136 19.89 7.19 -5.88
C ILE A 136 21.19 7.47 -6.66
N GLY A 137 21.29 7.04 -7.92
CA GLY A 137 22.46 7.30 -8.76
C GLY A 137 22.72 8.79 -9.02
N GLN A 138 21.67 9.61 -9.13
CA GLN A 138 21.77 11.05 -9.28
C GLN A 138 22.21 11.74 -7.98
N ASP A 139 21.74 11.26 -6.85
CA ASP A 139 22.08 11.81 -5.53
C ASP A 139 23.49 11.37 -5.06
N THR A 140 24.02 10.28 -5.61
CA THR A 140 25.34 9.72 -5.27
C THR A 140 26.27 9.68 -6.49
N PRO A 141 26.68 10.82 -7.04
CA PRO A 141 27.52 10.87 -8.23
C PRO A 141 28.89 10.25 -7.97
N GLY A 142 29.44 9.58 -8.98
CA GLY A 142 30.78 8.93 -8.90
C GLY A 142 30.76 7.48 -8.49
N HIS A 143 29.60 6.92 -8.14
CA HIS A 143 29.46 5.47 -7.93
C HIS A 143 29.42 4.74 -9.26
N SER A 144 30.15 3.63 -9.36
CA SER A 144 30.21 2.77 -10.54
C SER A 144 30.03 1.31 -10.12
N GLY A 145 29.62 0.48 -11.08
CA GLY A 145 29.40 -0.95 -10.85
C GLY A 145 27.99 -1.26 -10.30
N THR A 146 27.87 -2.40 -9.63
CA THR A 146 26.59 -2.89 -9.10
C THR A 146 26.32 -2.28 -7.73
N GLY A 147 25.13 -1.70 -7.57
CA GLY A 147 24.72 -1.05 -6.32
C GLY A 147 23.26 -0.62 -6.35
N PRO A 148 22.75 0.01 -5.27
CA PRO A 148 21.40 0.54 -5.19
C PRO A 148 21.06 1.52 -6.31
N TRP A 149 22.07 2.18 -6.88
CA TRP A 149 21.97 3.10 -8.02
C TRP A 149 21.78 2.41 -9.38
N SER A 150 22.01 1.10 -9.46
CA SER A 150 21.95 0.34 -10.73
C SER A 150 20.74 -0.57 -10.83
N SER A 151 20.17 -0.98 -9.70
CA SER A 151 19.04 -1.92 -9.67
C SER A 151 18.22 -1.75 -8.40
N PHE A 152 16.93 -2.11 -8.47
CA PHE A 152 16.00 -1.99 -7.34
C PHE A 152 16.28 -3.02 -6.24
N PHE A 153 16.88 -4.14 -6.57
CA PHE A 153 17.32 -5.16 -5.59
C PHE A 153 18.61 -5.81 -6.03
N GLY A 154 19.39 -6.26 -5.08
CA GLY A 154 20.64 -6.94 -5.35
C GLY A 154 21.54 -7.08 -4.14
N SER A 155 22.76 -7.52 -4.39
CA SER A 155 23.82 -7.55 -3.41
C SER A 155 25.17 -7.40 -4.08
N THR A 156 26.13 -6.81 -3.37
CA THR A 156 27.51 -6.67 -3.84
C THR A 156 28.48 -6.70 -2.66
N SER A 157 29.75 -6.99 -2.92
CA SER A 157 30.80 -6.78 -1.94
C SER A 157 31.06 -5.27 -1.83
N ALA A 158 31.12 -4.77 -0.61
CA ALA A 158 31.36 -3.36 -0.33
C ALA A 158 32.29 -3.18 0.86
N SER A 159 32.96 -2.05 0.92
CA SER A 159 33.66 -1.58 2.10
C SER A 159 32.92 -0.36 2.66
N ARG A 160 32.59 -0.37 3.93
CA ARG A 160 31.97 0.75 4.65
C ARG A 160 32.56 0.89 6.04
N PHE A 161 32.64 2.10 6.54
CA PHE A 161 33.10 2.41 7.92
C PHE A 161 34.50 1.86 8.29
N GLY A 162 35.42 1.79 7.31
CA GLY A 162 36.75 1.24 7.53
C GLY A 162 36.80 -0.29 7.57
N ILE A 163 35.71 -0.98 7.27
CA ILE A 163 35.65 -2.43 7.09
C ILE A 163 36.02 -2.74 5.65
N GLU A 164 37.12 -3.47 5.45
CA GLU A 164 37.67 -3.74 4.12
C GLU A 164 36.80 -4.68 3.27
N SER A 165 35.99 -5.53 3.90
CA SER A 165 35.12 -6.45 3.20
C SER A 165 33.81 -6.71 3.94
N GLY A 166 32.72 -6.49 3.27
CA GLY A 166 31.37 -6.78 3.72
C GLY A 166 30.47 -7.05 2.54
N THR A 167 29.22 -7.46 2.81
CA THR A 167 28.19 -7.61 1.83
C THR A 167 27.16 -6.48 2.03
N LEU A 168 26.92 -5.72 0.97
CA LEU A 168 25.84 -4.78 0.86
C LEU A 168 24.72 -5.47 0.11
N SER A 169 23.55 -5.58 0.70
CA SER A 169 22.32 -6.06 0.07
C SER A 169 21.24 -5.00 0.16
N TRP A 170 20.41 -4.91 -0.87
CA TRP A 170 19.35 -3.93 -0.95
C TRP A 170 18.13 -4.50 -1.67
N GLY A 171 16.96 -3.91 -1.38
CA GLY A 171 15.73 -4.35 -2.04
C GLY A 171 14.46 -3.74 -1.45
N PRO A 172 13.31 -4.23 -1.95
CA PRO A 172 12.02 -3.75 -1.50
C PRO A 172 11.78 -4.09 -0.02
N GLY A 173 11.28 -3.10 0.71
CA GLY A 173 10.83 -3.27 2.08
C GLY A 173 9.39 -3.81 2.16
N ILE A 174 8.93 -4.06 3.38
CA ILE A 174 7.60 -4.66 3.63
C ILE A 174 6.46 -3.78 3.10
N GLY A 175 6.61 -2.45 3.13
CA GLY A 175 5.61 -1.51 2.61
C GLY A 175 5.34 -1.69 1.12
N TRP A 176 6.37 -1.95 0.34
CA TRP A 176 6.25 -2.23 -1.08
C TRP A 176 5.45 -3.52 -1.34
N TYR A 177 5.72 -4.58 -0.57
CA TYR A 177 4.95 -5.83 -0.68
C TYR A 177 3.50 -5.68 -0.20
N LEU A 178 3.26 -4.86 0.84
CA LEU A 178 1.89 -4.55 1.29
C LEU A 178 1.10 -3.81 0.22
N ALA A 179 1.72 -2.90 -0.52
CA ALA A 179 1.08 -2.20 -1.63
C ALA A 179 0.72 -3.15 -2.79
N ILE A 180 1.59 -4.12 -3.11
CA ILE A 180 1.28 -5.20 -4.07
C ILE A 180 0.11 -6.06 -3.54
N GLY A 181 0.15 -6.46 -2.28
CA GLY A 181 -0.93 -7.22 -1.65
C GLY A 181 -2.27 -6.49 -1.72
N ALA A 182 -2.26 -5.19 -1.46
CA ALA A 182 -3.43 -4.33 -1.59
C ALA A 182 -3.97 -4.30 -3.02
N PHE A 183 -3.09 -4.17 -4.03
CA PHE A 183 -3.47 -4.27 -5.44
C PHE A 183 -4.21 -5.58 -5.75
N VAL A 184 -3.66 -6.72 -5.32
CA VAL A 184 -4.30 -8.04 -5.54
C VAL A 184 -5.67 -8.12 -4.86
N VAL A 185 -5.77 -7.66 -3.62
CA VAL A 185 -7.04 -7.66 -2.86
C VAL A 185 -8.07 -6.74 -3.52
N LEU A 186 -7.68 -5.57 -3.98
CA LEU A 186 -8.57 -4.63 -4.70
C LEU A 186 -9.04 -5.24 -6.02
N LEU A 187 -8.16 -5.91 -6.76
CA LEU A 187 -8.49 -6.61 -8.00
C LEU A 187 -9.55 -7.70 -7.76
N VAL A 188 -9.34 -8.55 -6.76
CA VAL A 188 -10.31 -9.59 -6.38
C VAL A 188 -11.63 -8.96 -5.95
N GLY A 189 -11.59 -7.91 -5.13
CA GLY A 189 -12.79 -7.17 -4.70
C GLY A 189 -13.57 -6.59 -5.87
N MET A 190 -12.89 -6.02 -6.85
CA MET A 190 -13.49 -5.50 -8.07
C MET A 190 -14.17 -6.60 -8.90
N ILE A 191 -13.49 -7.75 -9.09
CA ILE A 191 -14.05 -8.88 -9.82
C ILE A 191 -15.34 -9.38 -9.14
N ILE A 192 -15.34 -9.54 -7.83
CA ILE A 192 -16.52 -9.96 -7.06
C ILE A 192 -17.66 -8.94 -7.22
N LEU A 193 -17.38 -7.64 -7.16
CA LEU A 193 -18.39 -6.61 -7.38
C LEU A 193 -18.97 -6.66 -8.79
N MET A 194 -18.15 -6.93 -9.81
CA MET A 194 -18.61 -7.09 -11.19
C MET A 194 -19.51 -8.31 -11.35
N LEU A 195 -19.15 -9.45 -10.75
CA LEU A 195 -19.94 -10.68 -10.79
C LEU A 195 -21.28 -10.51 -10.05
N ALA A 196 -21.27 -9.88 -8.88
CA ALA A 196 -22.48 -9.58 -8.12
C ALA A 196 -23.45 -8.65 -8.87
N ARG A 197 -22.91 -7.75 -9.71
CA ARG A 197 -23.74 -6.89 -10.57
C ARG A 197 -24.42 -7.67 -11.70
N LYS A 198 -23.76 -8.70 -12.25
CA LYS A 198 -24.32 -9.53 -13.34
C LYS A 198 -25.43 -10.46 -12.85
N ASN A 199 -25.31 -10.93 -11.61
CA ASN A 199 -26.24 -11.88 -11.00
C ASN A 199 -26.89 -11.21 -9.77
N PRO A 200 -27.87 -10.30 -9.94
CA PRO A 200 -28.57 -9.74 -8.79
C PRO A 200 -29.28 -10.87 -8.04
N PRO A 201 -29.25 -10.87 -6.69
CA PRO A 201 -29.99 -11.86 -5.91
C PRO A 201 -31.46 -11.84 -6.32
N GLU A 202 -32.05 -13.02 -6.51
CA GLU A 202 -33.48 -13.14 -6.76
C GLU A 202 -34.27 -12.40 -5.68
N PRO A 203 -35.26 -11.58 -6.04
CA PRO A 203 -36.08 -10.91 -5.05
C PRO A 203 -36.71 -11.97 -4.15
N THR A 204 -36.44 -11.89 -2.86
CA THR A 204 -37.07 -12.77 -1.86
C THR A 204 -38.58 -12.71 -2.09
N PRO A 205 -39.28 -13.85 -2.30
CA PRO A 205 -40.71 -13.84 -2.49
C PRO A 205 -41.36 -13.01 -1.38
N THR A 206 -41.97 -11.90 -1.75
CA THR A 206 -42.73 -11.11 -0.79
C THR A 206 -43.82 -12.03 -0.26
N ALA A 207 -43.78 -12.32 1.06
CA ALA A 207 -44.80 -13.12 1.71
C ALA A 207 -46.16 -12.55 1.29
N VAL A 208 -46.91 -13.32 0.52
CA VAL A 208 -48.28 -12.96 0.13
C VAL A 208 -49.01 -12.68 1.44
N PRO A 209 -49.58 -11.49 1.62
CA PRO A 209 -50.38 -11.21 2.84
C PRO A 209 -51.44 -12.32 2.94
N ALA A 210 -51.49 -12.98 4.12
CA ALA A 210 -52.52 -13.98 4.38
C ALA A 210 -53.90 -13.37 4.06
N PRO A 211 -54.74 -14.07 3.29
CA PRO A 211 -56.08 -13.57 2.97
C PRO A 211 -56.80 -13.20 4.28
N ALA A 212 -57.26 -11.96 4.35
CA ALA A 212 -57.99 -11.49 5.51
C ALA A 212 -59.12 -12.46 5.82
N SER A 213 -59.10 -13.02 7.02
CA SER A 213 -60.17 -13.92 7.47
C SER A 213 -61.49 -13.21 7.29
N SER A 214 -62.32 -13.71 6.39
CA SER A 214 -63.68 -13.23 6.19
C SER A 214 -64.42 -13.43 7.49
N THR A 215 -64.71 -12.35 8.20
CA THR A 215 -65.65 -12.32 9.31
C THR A 215 -67.01 -12.75 8.80
N ALA A 216 -67.44 -13.94 9.21
CA ALA A 216 -68.80 -14.40 8.92
C ALA A 216 -69.84 -13.38 9.42
N PRO A 217 -70.90 -13.16 8.64
CA PRO A 217 -71.97 -12.23 9.08
C PRO A 217 -72.67 -12.78 10.29
N VAL A 218 -72.74 -11.97 11.33
CA VAL A 218 -73.53 -12.27 12.54
C VAL A 218 -75.01 -12.24 12.14
N SER A 219 -75.69 -13.36 12.27
CA SER A 219 -77.13 -13.46 12.06
C SER A 219 -77.84 -12.61 13.12
N PRO A 220 -78.88 -11.82 12.75
CA PRO A 220 -79.69 -11.05 13.70
C PRO A 220 -80.54 -11.99 14.55
N PRO A 221 -80.84 -11.64 15.82
CA PRO A 221 -81.75 -12.42 16.68
C PRO A 221 -83.17 -12.29 16.15
N THR A 222 -83.82 -13.48 16.06
CA THR A 222 -85.24 -13.62 15.75
C THR A 222 -86.11 -13.18 16.96
N PRO A 223 -87.29 -12.57 16.77
CA PRO A 223 -88.16 -12.08 17.83
C PRO A 223 -88.87 -13.15 18.59
#